data_de00bb6dd3d0c406a91f5dd31fce627b
#
_entry.id   de00bb6dd3d0c406a91f5dd31fce627b
#
_cell.length_a   1.000
_cell.length_b   1.000
_cell.length_c   1.000
_cell.angle_alpha   90.00
_cell.angle_beta   90.00
_cell.angle_gamma   90.00
#
_symmetry.space_group_name_H-M   'P 1'
#
loop_
_entity.id
_entity.type
_entity.pdbx_description
1 polymer ?
#
loop_
_entity_poly.entity_id
_entity_poly.type
_entity_poly.pdbx_seq_one_letter_code
_entity_poly.pdbx_strand_id
1 'polypeptide(L)'
;IDGADASNISNNVGLGLYDIAKFANYPGFHSMPSDHLACNKAVWDAMPEHHRAIMETAVSDIALKSALIFEKKNAEAVAMLTEQGVTISEWSPEDLQTFRDAAQATWPEFATTPEAEELVASHIAYLTQLGLVKK
;
A
#
# COMPACT_ATOMS: atom_id res chain seq x y z
N ILE A 1 -21.24 -8.51 -6.68
CA ILE A 1 -20.32 -7.48 -6.12
C ILE A 1 -20.18 -6.40 -7.17
N ASP A 2 -20.46 -5.16 -6.79
CA ASP A 2 -20.48 -4.03 -7.73
C ASP A 2 -19.13 -3.31 -7.80
N GLY A 3 -18.21 -3.62 -6.86
CA GLY A 3 -16.85 -3.11 -6.80
C GLY A 3 -16.01 -3.88 -5.80
N ALA A 4 -14.71 -3.79 -5.94
CA ALA A 4 -13.75 -4.39 -5.02
C ALA A 4 -12.50 -3.52 -4.92
N ASP A 5 -11.96 -3.40 -3.72
CA ASP A 5 -10.61 -2.98 -3.48
C ASP A 5 -9.72 -4.22 -3.37
N ALA A 6 -8.62 -4.23 -4.09
CA ALA A 6 -7.74 -5.39 -4.13
C ALA A 6 -6.26 -4.94 -4.03
N SER A 7 -5.40 -5.43 -4.88
CA SER A 7 -3.98 -5.09 -4.87
C SER A 7 -3.68 -3.90 -5.80
N ASN A 8 -2.40 -3.63 -6.07
CA ASN A 8 -2.01 -2.65 -7.07
C ASN A 8 -2.46 -3.07 -8.48
N ILE A 9 -2.54 -2.11 -9.40
CA ILE A 9 -3.12 -2.32 -10.74
C ILE A 9 -2.42 -3.43 -11.53
N SER A 10 -1.10 -3.56 -11.43
CA SER A 10 -0.36 -4.62 -12.14
C SER A 10 -0.62 -6.01 -11.58
N ASN A 11 -0.77 -6.15 -10.26
CA ASN A 11 -1.15 -7.43 -9.65
C ASN A 11 -2.57 -7.81 -10.01
N ASN A 12 -3.49 -6.85 -10.05
CA ASN A 12 -4.89 -7.06 -10.42
C ASN A 12 -5.02 -7.54 -11.87
N VAL A 13 -4.13 -7.12 -12.78
CA VAL A 13 -4.00 -7.72 -14.13
C VAL A 13 -3.67 -9.20 -14.02
N GLY A 14 -2.67 -9.56 -13.23
CA GLY A 14 -2.26 -10.96 -13.04
C GLY A 14 -3.36 -11.84 -12.41
N LEU A 15 -4.28 -11.25 -11.66
CA LEU A 15 -5.44 -11.93 -11.08
C LEU A 15 -6.64 -12.01 -12.03
N GLY A 16 -6.55 -11.44 -13.24
CA GLY A 16 -7.64 -11.45 -14.23
C GLY A 16 -8.84 -10.57 -13.84
N LEU A 17 -8.69 -9.63 -12.90
CA LEU A 17 -9.82 -8.82 -12.44
C LEU A 17 -10.39 -7.94 -13.55
N TYR A 18 -9.56 -7.47 -14.46
CA TYR A 18 -9.97 -6.61 -15.56
C TYR A 18 -10.60 -7.35 -16.75
N ASP A 19 -10.61 -8.68 -16.72
CA ASP A 19 -11.42 -9.46 -17.65
C ASP A 19 -12.91 -9.27 -17.36
N ILE A 20 -13.25 -9.01 -16.11
CA ILE A 20 -14.60 -8.83 -15.58
C ILE A 20 -14.91 -7.36 -15.34
N ALA A 21 -14.06 -6.65 -14.58
CA ALA A 21 -14.24 -5.24 -14.22
C ALA A 21 -13.63 -4.33 -15.27
N LYS A 22 -14.45 -3.54 -15.96
CA LYS A 22 -14.00 -2.62 -17.02
C LYS A 22 -13.83 -1.17 -16.56
N PHE A 23 -13.90 -0.93 -15.24
CA PHE A 23 -13.67 0.37 -14.61
C PHE A 23 -12.65 0.22 -13.49
N ALA A 24 -11.70 1.13 -13.42
CA ALA A 24 -10.69 1.17 -12.37
C ALA A 24 -10.38 2.61 -11.97
N ASN A 25 -10.03 2.81 -10.71
CA ASN A 25 -9.48 4.06 -10.22
C ASN A 25 -7.95 3.94 -10.08
N TYR A 26 -7.21 4.87 -10.66
CA TYR A 26 -5.76 4.94 -10.56
C TYR A 26 -5.28 6.40 -10.69
N PRO A 27 -4.33 6.86 -9.85
CA PRO A 27 -3.76 6.13 -8.72
C PRO A 27 -4.79 5.78 -7.64
N GLY A 28 -4.49 4.76 -6.85
CA GLY A 28 -5.34 4.34 -5.74
C GLY A 28 -5.44 5.40 -4.64
N PHE A 29 -6.50 5.35 -3.87
CA PHE A 29 -6.74 6.27 -2.75
C PHE A 29 -5.84 5.98 -1.53
N HIS A 30 -5.41 4.74 -1.34
CA HIS A 30 -4.36 4.33 -0.42
C HIS A 30 -3.25 3.67 -1.22
N SER A 31 -2.18 4.36 -1.42
CA SER A 31 -0.99 3.85 -2.08
C SER A 31 0.14 3.74 -1.06
N MET A 32 1.07 2.84 -1.31
CA MET A 32 2.27 2.61 -0.49
C MET A 32 1.97 2.01 0.90
N PRO A 33 1.28 0.85 0.96
CA PRO A 33 1.21 0.10 2.20
C PRO A 33 2.63 -0.27 2.65
N SER A 34 2.84 -0.27 3.97
CA SER A 34 4.10 -0.74 4.54
C SER A 34 4.05 -2.27 4.63
N ASP A 35 4.38 -2.94 3.52
CA ASP A 35 4.54 -4.39 3.55
C ASP A 35 5.72 -4.77 4.44
N HIS A 36 5.55 -5.78 5.25
CA HIS A 36 6.57 -6.21 6.20
C HIS A 36 6.68 -7.73 6.26
N LEU A 37 7.88 -8.21 6.54
CA LEU A 37 8.13 -9.61 6.85
C LEU A 37 8.07 -9.82 8.36
N ALA A 38 7.09 -10.60 8.83
CA ALA A 38 7.00 -11.00 10.22
C ALA A 38 7.63 -12.39 10.43
N CYS A 39 8.45 -12.52 11.45
CA CYS A 39 9.06 -13.77 11.85
C CYS A 39 8.69 -14.09 13.30
N ASN A 40 8.39 -15.37 13.58
CA ASN A 40 8.21 -15.81 14.97
C ASN A 40 9.50 -15.57 15.75
N LYS A 41 9.39 -14.88 16.91
CA LYS A 41 10.54 -14.48 17.70
C LYS A 41 11.44 -15.65 18.12
N ALA A 42 10.87 -16.77 18.54
CA ALA A 42 11.66 -17.92 18.96
C ALA A 42 12.44 -18.55 17.78
N VAL A 43 11.85 -18.55 16.58
CA VAL A 43 12.54 -19.01 15.36
C VAL A 43 13.66 -18.05 15.00
N TRP A 44 13.41 -16.74 15.07
CA TRP A 44 14.41 -15.73 14.82
C TRP A 44 15.60 -15.81 15.77
N ASP A 45 15.34 -15.92 17.07
CA ASP A 45 16.36 -15.99 18.10
C ASP A 45 17.20 -17.28 18.00
N ALA A 46 16.60 -18.39 17.57
CA ALA A 46 17.30 -19.67 17.34
C ALA A 46 18.12 -19.70 16.04
N MET A 47 17.89 -18.74 15.15
CA MET A 47 18.58 -18.68 13.86
C MET A 47 20.03 -18.24 14.05
N PRO A 48 21.00 -18.88 13.39
CA PRO A 48 22.40 -18.42 13.36
C PRO A 48 22.51 -16.97 12.88
N GLU A 49 23.41 -16.19 13.49
CA GLU A 49 23.59 -14.76 13.20
C GLU A 49 23.80 -14.47 11.70
N HIS A 50 24.61 -15.27 11.02
CA HIS A 50 24.86 -15.10 9.60
C HIS A 50 23.62 -15.33 8.74
N HIS A 51 22.68 -16.21 9.14
CA HIS A 51 21.41 -16.37 8.43
C HIS A 51 20.49 -15.16 8.66
N ARG A 52 20.44 -14.61 9.88
CA ARG A 52 19.69 -13.37 10.15
C ARG A 52 20.21 -12.21 9.31
N ALA A 53 21.52 -12.03 9.24
CA ALA A 53 22.15 -10.99 8.42
C ALA A 53 21.82 -11.14 6.93
N ILE A 54 21.79 -12.38 6.41
CA ILE A 54 21.37 -12.64 5.03
C ILE A 54 19.91 -12.24 4.81
N MET A 55 19.02 -12.62 5.73
CA MET A 55 17.59 -12.26 5.64
C MET A 55 17.37 -10.75 5.69
N GLU A 56 17.99 -10.06 6.63
CA GLU A 56 17.92 -8.59 6.76
C GLU A 56 18.39 -7.89 5.49
N THR A 57 19.51 -8.34 4.94
CA THR A 57 20.07 -7.81 3.69
C THR A 57 19.12 -8.06 2.51
N ALA A 58 18.58 -9.28 2.40
CA ALA A 58 17.67 -9.63 1.33
C ALA A 58 16.35 -8.85 1.40
N VAL A 59 15.79 -8.68 2.59
CA VAL A 59 14.56 -7.89 2.79
C VAL A 59 14.80 -6.42 2.41
N SER A 60 15.93 -5.83 2.84
CA SER A 60 16.28 -4.46 2.49
C SER A 60 16.48 -4.26 0.99
N ASP A 61 17.12 -5.21 0.32
CA ASP A 61 17.33 -5.17 -1.14
C ASP A 61 16.01 -5.32 -1.91
N ILE A 62 15.15 -6.26 -1.48
CA ILE A 62 13.83 -6.47 -2.09
C ILE A 62 12.92 -5.27 -1.89
N ALA A 63 12.95 -4.62 -0.72
CA ALA A 63 12.11 -3.46 -0.42
C ALA A 63 12.30 -2.32 -1.44
N LEU A 64 13.55 -1.96 -1.72
CA LEU A 64 13.86 -0.93 -2.71
C LEU A 64 13.53 -1.39 -4.15
N LYS A 65 13.95 -2.60 -4.51
CA LYS A 65 13.74 -3.14 -5.85
C LYS A 65 12.27 -3.31 -6.17
N SER A 66 11.45 -3.79 -5.22
CA SER A 66 10.03 -3.98 -5.43
C SER A 66 9.30 -2.65 -5.68
N ALA A 67 9.64 -1.58 -4.96
CA ALA A 67 9.06 -0.27 -5.18
C ALA A 67 9.27 0.22 -6.63
N LEU A 68 10.51 0.14 -7.12
CA LEU A 68 10.86 0.54 -8.48
C LEU A 68 10.22 -0.36 -9.56
N ILE A 69 10.18 -1.67 -9.30
CA ILE A 69 9.56 -2.63 -10.24
C ILE A 69 8.05 -2.40 -10.33
N PHE A 70 7.37 -2.17 -9.19
CA PHE A 70 5.93 -1.93 -9.20
C PHE A 70 5.56 -0.59 -9.80
N GLU A 71 6.34 0.45 -9.61
CA GLU A 71 6.13 1.73 -10.30
C GLU A 71 6.11 1.53 -11.83
N LYS A 72 7.13 0.85 -12.36
CA LYS A 72 7.19 0.52 -13.79
C LYS A 72 6.03 -0.37 -14.23
N LYS A 73 5.77 -1.47 -13.53
CA LYS A 73 4.70 -2.43 -13.89
C LYS A 73 3.31 -1.79 -13.84
N ASN A 74 3.07 -0.90 -12.89
CA ASN A 74 1.80 -0.20 -12.79
C ASN A 74 1.60 0.75 -13.98
N ALA A 75 2.63 1.48 -14.40
CA ALA A 75 2.55 2.32 -15.59
C ALA A 75 2.29 1.51 -16.87
N GLU A 76 2.98 0.37 -17.03
CA GLU A 76 2.76 -0.55 -18.15
C GLU A 76 1.34 -1.14 -18.13
N ALA A 77 0.83 -1.49 -16.95
CA ALA A 77 -0.54 -2.01 -16.78
C ALA A 77 -1.59 -0.97 -17.14
N VAL A 78 -1.42 0.29 -16.74
CA VAL A 78 -2.33 1.40 -17.10
C VAL A 78 -2.41 1.55 -18.63
N ALA A 79 -1.28 1.59 -19.31
CA ALA A 79 -1.25 1.71 -20.76
C ALA A 79 -1.96 0.53 -21.44
N MET A 80 -1.62 -0.69 -21.07
CA MET A 80 -2.22 -1.90 -21.62
C MET A 80 -3.73 -1.98 -21.40
N LEU A 81 -4.20 -1.69 -20.18
CA LEU A 81 -5.61 -1.75 -19.82
C LEU A 81 -6.43 -0.70 -20.58
N THR A 82 -5.86 0.49 -20.79
CA THR A 82 -6.49 1.55 -21.60
C THR A 82 -6.67 1.07 -23.05
N GLU A 83 -5.66 0.44 -23.64
CA GLU A 83 -5.75 -0.15 -24.99
C GLU A 83 -6.80 -1.28 -25.07
N GLN A 84 -7.01 -2.01 -23.98
CA GLN A 84 -8.02 -3.07 -23.86
C GLN A 84 -9.43 -2.54 -23.55
N GLY A 85 -9.61 -1.21 -23.49
CA GLY A 85 -10.92 -0.60 -23.28
C GLY A 85 -11.36 -0.56 -21.82
N VAL A 86 -10.45 -0.72 -20.85
CA VAL A 86 -10.73 -0.46 -19.44
C VAL A 86 -10.73 1.04 -19.22
N THR A 87 -11.79 1.56 -18.63
CA THR A 87 -11.88 2.97 -18.24
C THR A 87 -11.14 3.18 -16.93
N ILE A 88 -10.07 3.97 -16.97
CA ILE A 88 -9.28 4.35 -15.80
C ILE A 88 -9.63 5.77 -15.42
N SER A 89 -10.08 5.96 -14.18
CA SER A 89 -10.48 7.25 -13.63
C SER A 89 -9.56 7.65 -12.47
N GLU A 90 -9.29 8.94 -12.37
CA GLU A 90 -8.60 9.50 -11.20
C GLU A 90 -9.62 10.06 -10.21
N TRP A 91 -9.29 9.98 -8.92
CA TRP A 91 -10.04 10.64 -7.88
C TRP A 91 -9.84 12.16 -7.96
N SER A 92 -10.90 12.91 -7.76
CA SER A 92 -10.76 14.36 -7.57
C SER A 92 -9.97 14.65 -6.28
N PRO A 93 -9.27 15.80 -6.18
CA PRO A 93 -8.61 16.20 -4.94
C PRO A 93 -9.57 16.28 -3.75
N GLU A 94 -10.83 16.64 -3.98
CA GLU A 94 -11.89 16.73 -2.97
C GLU A 94 -12.30 15.33 -2.47
N ASP A 95 -12.49 14.39 -3.39
CA ASP A 95 -12.81 13.01 -3.03
C ASP A 95 -11.66 12.34 -2.28
N LEU A 96 -10.41 12.56 -2.71
CA LEU A 96 -9.23 12.08 -1.99
C LEU A 96 -9.15 12.65 -0.57
N GLN A 97 -9.47 13.92 -0.38
CA GLN A 97 -9.48 14.52 0.95
C GLN A 97 -10.60 13.93 1.81
N THR A 98 -11.80 13.79 1.25
CA THR A 98 -12.93 13.16 1.93
C THR A 98 -12.59 11.74 2.39
N PHE A 99 -11.93 10.97 1.52
CA PHE A 99 -11.48 9.63 1.87
C PHE A 99 -10.43 9.62 2.97
N ARG A 100 -9.43 10.51 2.89
CA ARG A 100 -8.39 10.64 3.93
C ARG A 100 -8.97 11.02 5.29
N ASP A 101 -9.90 11.96 5.30
CA ASP A 101 -10.58 12.38 6.53
C ASP A 101 -11.37 11.21 7.17
N ALA A 102 -12.07 10.44 6.35
CA ALA A 102 -12.77 9.24 6.80
C ALA A 102 -11.81 8.15 7.32
N ALA A 103 -10.72 7.88 6.60
CA ALA A 103 -9.70 6.93 7.03
C ALA A 103 -9.04 7.36 8.35
N GLN A 104 -8.67 8.63 8.48
CA GLN A 104 -8.06 9.16 9.71
C GLN A 104 -9.00 9.01 10.93
N ALA A 105 -10.29 9.17 10.73
CA ALA A 105 -11.29 9.03 11.80
C ALA A 105 -11.35 7.60 12.39
N THR A 106 -10.92 6.59 11.64
CA THR A 106 -10.92 5.19 12.11
C THR A 106 -9.67 4.82 12.92
N TRP A 107 -8.56 5.53 12.77
CA TRP A 107 -7.27 5.13 13.39
C TRP A 107 -7.31 5.01 14.91
N PRO A 108 -8.01 5.88 15.67
CA PRO A 108 -8.11 5.73 17.13
C PRO A 108 -8.74 4.40 17.56
N GLU A 109 -9.59 3.79 16.73
CA GLU A 109 -10.23 2.51 17.03
C GLU A 109 -9.20 1.37 17.13
N PHE A 110 -8.07 1.52 16.45
CA PHE A 110 -6.97 0.54 16.43
C PHE A 110 -5.84 0.89 17.40
N ALA A 111 -5.81 2.11 17.94
CA ALA A 111 -4.83 2.56 18.91
C ALA A 111 -5.18 2.07 20.33
N THR A 112 -5.17 0.75 20.54
CA THR A 112 -5.63 0.11 21.76
C THR A 112 -4.51 -0.25 22.75
N THR A 113 -3.26 0.04 22.40
CA THR A 113 -2.08 -0.11 23.27
C THR A 113 -1.22 1.15 23.20
N PRO A 114 -0.38 1.43 24.23
CA PRO A 114 0.52 2.59 24.20
C PRO A 114 1.41 2.64 22.95
N GLU A 115 1.89 1.50 22.47
CA GLU A 115 2.72 1.40 21.27
C GLU A 115 1.91 1.72 20.01
N ALA A 116 0.64 1.29 19.94
CA ALA A 116 -0.24 1.60 18.83
C ALA A 116 -0.63 3.10 18.83
N GLU A 117 -0.86 3.70 20.01
CA GLU A 117 -1.09 5.14 20.14
C GLU A 117 0.12 5.96 19.65
N GLU A 118 1.35 5.54 20.03
CA GLU A 118 2.58 6.17 19.57
C GLU A 118 2.75 6.08 18.04
N LEU A 119 2.47 4.92 17.47
CA LEU A 119 2.52 4.71 16.02
C LEU A 119 1.52 5.60 15.27
N VAL A 120 0.27 5.66 15.73
CA VAL A 120 -0.77 6.53 15.14
C VAL A 120 -0.36 7.99 15.25
N ALA A 121 0.12 8.45 16.41
CA ALA A 121 0.60 9.81 16.61
C ALA A 121 1.76 10.17 15.68
N SER A 122 2.73 9.28 15.54
CA SER A 122 3.87 9.43 14.62
C SER A 122 3.41 9.52 13.16
N HIS A 123 2.47 8.67 12.77
CA HIS A 123 1.91 8.67 11.42
C HIS A 123 1.16 9.98 11.11
N ILE A 124 0.31 10.45 12.02
CA ILE A 124 -0.38 11.74 11.89
C ILE A 124 0.62 12.89 11.76
N ALA A 125 1.66 12.91 12.60
CA ALA A 125 2.69 13.94 12.54
C ALA A 125 3.40 13.97 11.18
N TYR A 126 3.75 12.81 10.64
CA TYR A 126 4.37 12.69 9.33
C TYR A 126 3.44 13.16 8.20
N LEU A 127 2.20 12.70 8.17
CA LEU A 127 1.24 13.11 7.15
C LEU A 127 0.90 14.61 7.23
N THR A 128 0.92 15.18 8.45
CA THR A 128 0.75 16.63 8.64
C THR A 128 1.92 17.41 8.03
N GLN A 129 3.16 16.92 8.17
CA GLN A 129 4.34 17.52 7.52
C GLN A 129 4.24 17.49 6.00
N LEU A 130 3.63 16.43 5.44
CA LEU A 130 3.38 16.30 4.01
C LEU A 130 2.18 17.12 3.52
N GLY A 131 1.40 17.75 4.41
CA GLY A 131 0.19 18.49 4.06
C GLY A 131 -0.98 17.61 3.64
N LEU A 132 -0.95 16.32 3.97
CA LEU A 132 -1.95 15.33 3.55
C LEU A 132 -3.11 15.19 4.56
N VAL A 133 -2.90 15.58 5.81
CA VAL A 133 -3.94 15.66 6.84
C VAL A 133 -3.86 17.01 7.57
N LYS A 134 -4.99 17.46 8.08
CA LYS A 134 -5.09 18.67 8.92
C LYS A 134 -4.81 18.29 10.37
N LYS A 135 -4.24 19.23 11.13
CA LYS A 135 -4.09 19.10 12.57
C LYS A 135 -5.44 19.06 13.26
#